data_0b7fb3c10bc76b872d04a210610221ba
#
_entry.id   0b7fb3c10bc76b872d04a210610221ba
#
_cell.length_a   1.000
_cell.length_b   1.000
_cell.length_c   1.000
_cell.angle_alpha   90.00
_cell.angle_beta   90.00
_cell.angle_gamma   90.00
#
_symmetry.space_group_name_H-M   'P 1'
#
loop_
_entity.id
_entity.type
_entity.pdbx_description
1 polymer ?
#
loop_
_entity_poly.entity_id
_entity_poly.type
_entity_poly.pdbx_seq_one_letter_code
_entity_poly.pdbx_strand_id
1 'polypeptide(L)'
;IGEPDFDTPNNIIEAAVKALRAGHTHYSPAPGIPELRKTLAEDAASRRGIDIDPAQVVVTPGAKPIMFFSLLALINPGDEVMYPNPGFPIYESVINFIGARSVPYPLREEKEFSFDVDEFLSLVTDKTKLIILNTPQNPTGGILTKSDLEKVAEIALKKDIIILSDEVYLNIIYELHLWIK
;
A
#
# COMPACT_ATOMS: atom_id res chain seq x y z
N ILE A 1 -12.88 11.75 5.72
CA ILE A 1 -11.61 12.06 5.05
C ILE A 1 -10.50 11.56 5.98
N GLY A 2 -9.61 10.73 5.45
CA GLY A 2 -8.53 10.13 6.25
C GLY A 2 -7.24 10.96 6.17
N GLU A 3 -7.23 12.15 6.74
CA GLU A 3 -6.02 12.95 6.88
C GLU A 3 -5.71 13.21 8.35
N PRO A 4 -4.42 13.36 8.73
CA PRO A 4 -4.05 13.76 10.08
C PRO A 4 -4.65 15.13 10.43
N ASP A 5 -5.04 15.32 11.70
CA ASP A 5 -5.63 16.55 12.23
C ASP A 5 -4.59 17.56 12.76
N PHE A 6 -3.31 17.31 12.49
CA PHE A 6 -2.19 18.18 12.85
C PHE A 6 -1.49 18.73 11.60
N ASP A 7 -0.96 19.94 11.71
CA ASP A 7 -0.26 20.61 10.63
C ASP A 7 1.05 19.92 10.23
N THR A 8 1.48 20.19 9.00
CA THR A 8 2.81 19.77 8.54
C THR A 8 3.89 20.37 9.44
N PRO A 9 4.86 19.59 9.95
CA PRO A 9 5.94 20.10 10.79
C PRO A 9 6.74 21.24 10.14
N ASN A 10 7.09 22.26 10.94
CA ASN A 10 7.77 23.46 10.45
C ASN A 10 9.06 23.18 9.70
N ASN A 11 9.84 22.18 10.10
CA ASN A 11 11.07 21.79 9.39
C ASN A 11 10.81 21.34 7.95
N ILE A 12 9.67 20.69 7.70
CA ILE A 12 9.26 20.26 6.36
C ILE A 12 8.80 21.47 5.55
N ILE A 13 7.99 22.37 6.17
CA ILE A 13 7.53 23.60 5.53
C ILE A 13 8.73 24.46 5.10
N GLU A 14 9.69 24.69 6.00
CA GLU A 14 10.87 25.51 5.72
C GLU A 14 11.77 24.88 4.65
N ALA A 15 11.89 23.56 4.63
CA ALA A 15 12.63 22.87 3.56
C ALA A 15 11.98 23.09 2.18
N ALA A 16 10.64 23.03 2.10
CA ALA A 16 9.90 23.30 0.87
C ALA A 16 10.06 24.76 0.42
N VAL A 17 9.93 25.72 1.34
CA VAL A 17 10.15 27.16 1.07
C VAL A 17 11.58 27.41 0.56
N LYS A 18 12.57 26.81 1.20
CA LYS A 18 13.98 26.91 0.77
C LYS A 18 14.18 26.36 -0.65
N ALA A 19 13.60 25.23 -0.97
CA ALA A 19 13.71 24.63 -2.30
C ALA A 19 13.06 25.52 -3.37
N LEU A 20 11.87 26.07 -3.09
CA LEU A 20 11.22 27.02 -4.01
C LEU A 20 12.06 28.27 -4.26
N ARG A 21 12.63 28.87 -3.21
CA ARG A 21 13.51 30.05 -3.31
C ARG A 21 14.82 29.74 -4.04
N ALA A 22 15.29 28.49 -3.98
CA ALA A 22 16.46 28.02 -4.71
C ALA A 22 16.19 27.72 -6.19
N GLY A 23 14.96 27.90 -6.66
CA GLY A 23 14.60 27.72 -8.07
C GLY A 23 14.20 26.28 -8.45
N HIS A 24 13.90 25.41 -7.49
CA HIS A 24 13.37 24.07 -7.77
C HIS A 24 11.90 24.14 -8.20
N THR A 25 11.65 24.79 -9.34
CA THR A 25 10.31 25.10 -9.89
C THR A 25 10.13 24.59 -11.32
N HIS A 26 11.05 23.79 -11.81
CA HIS A 26 11.04 23.23 -13.16
C HIS A 26 10.60 21.77 -13.17
N TYR A 27 10.49 21.19 -14.37
CA TYR A 27 10.17 19.77 -14.53
C TYR A 27 11.17 18.88 -13.80
N SER A 28 10.65 17.87 -13.13
CA SER A 28 11.42 16.79 -12.53
C SER A 28 11.35 15.53 -13.40
N PRO A 29 12.27 14.57 -13.23
CA PRO A 29 12.12 13.24 -13.83
C PRO A 29 10.79 12.59 -13.43
N ALA A 30 10.14 11.89 -14.38
CA ALA A 30 8.83 11.28 -14.15
C ALA A 30 8.73 10.38 -12.90
N PRO A 31 9.73 9.56 -12.55
CA PRO A 31 9.70 8.74 -11.33
C PRO A 31 10.05 9.50 -10.05
N GLY A 32 10.34 10.79 -10.10
CA GLY A 32 10.82 11.61 -8.98
C GLY A 32 12.30 11.96 -9.07
N ILE A 33 12.72 12.96 -8.30
CA ILE A 33 14.13 13.41 -8.25
C ILE A 33 15.02 12.32 -7.65
N PRO A 34 16.25 12.11 -8.18
CA PRO A 34 17.12 11.02 -7.77
C PRO A 34 17.42 10.98 -6.27
N GLU A 35 17.64 12.13 -5.65
CA GLU A 35 17.96 12.27 -4.23
C GLU A 35 16.81 11.77 -3.35
N LEU A 36 15.56 12.11 -3.69
CA LEU A 36 14.38 11.66 -2.95
C LEU A 36 14.18 10.14 -3.12
N ARG A 37 14.32 9.64 -4.36
CA ARG A 37 14.20 8.19 -4.63
C ARG A 37 15.24 7.38 -3.86
N LYS A 38 16.49 7.88 -3.79
CA LYS A 38 17.57 7.27 -3.00
C LYS A 38 17.20 7.23 -1.51
N THR A 39 16.80 8.37 -0.94
CA THR A 39 16.42 8.46 0.48
C THR A 39 15.25 7.52 0.81
N LEU A 40 14.25 7.45 -0.05
CA LEU A 40 13.11 6.54 0.15
C LEU A 40 13.50 5.07 0.04
N ALA A 41 14.41 4.72 -0.88
CA ALA A 41 14.94 3.37 -1.00
C ALA A 41 15.72 2.96 0.27
N GLU A 42 16.59 3.83 0.76
CA GLU A 42 17.39 3.61 1.99
C GLU A 42 16.50 3.45 3.23
N ASP A 43 15.47 4.30 3.37
CA ASP A 43 14.50 4.21 4.47
C ASP A 43 13.71 2.90 4.41
N ALA A 44 13.16 2.54 3.25
CA ALA A 44 12.42 1.31 3.08
C ALA A 44 13.31 0.06 3.26
N ALA A 45 14.54 0.08 2.76
CA ALA A 45 15.51 -0.99 2.95
C ALA A 45 15.85 -1.20 4.43
N SER A 46 16.10 -0.11 5.16
CA SER A 46 16.39 -0.14 6.61
C SER A 46 15.23 -0.72 7.42
N ARG A 47 13.98 -0.35 7.09
CA ARG A 47 12.80 -0.86 7.80
C ARG A 47 12.54 -2.34 7.54
N ARG A 48 12.84 -2.84 6.35
CA ARG A 48 12.49 -4.20 5.90
C ARG A 48 13.66 -5.19 5.99
N GLY A 49 14.88 -4.70 6.19
CA GLY A 49 16.08 -5.54 6.20
C GLY A 49 16.40 -6.18 4.85
N ILE A 50 16.07 -5.49 3.75
CA ILE A 50 16.33 -5.94 2.36
C ILE A 50 16.99 -4.81 1.57
N ASP A 51 17.71 -5.15 0.51
CA ASP A 51 18.24 -4.15 -0.43
C ASP A 51 17.14 -3.66 -1.38
N ILE A 52 17.05 -2.34 -1.55
CA ILE A 52 16.13 -1.69 -2.49
C ILE A 52 16.91 -0.72 -3.36
N ASP A 53 16.90 -0.98 -4.68
CA ASP A 53 17.50 -0.07 -5.65
C ASP A 53 16.62 1.21 -5.79
N PRO A 54 17.19 2.42 -5.76
CA PRO A 54 16.45 3.64 -6.08
C PRO A 54 15.67 3.59 -7.40
N ALA A 55 16.09 2.76 -8.36
CA ALA A 55 15.34 2.53 -9.60
C ALA A 55 13.96 1.87 -9.38
N GLN A 56 13.77 1.17 -8.26
CA GLN A 56 12.50 0.55 -7.88
C GLN A 56 11.53 1.53 -7.18
N VAL A 57 11.95 2.78 -6.97
CA VAL A 57 11.12 3.80 -6.30
C VAL A 57 10.51 4.74 -7.32
N VAL A 58 9.20 4.94 -7.24
CA VAL A 58 8.45 5.94 -8.03
C VAL A 58 7.69 6.84 -7.06
N VAL A 59 7.87 8.15 -7.22
CA VAL A 59 7.20 9.18 -6.42
C VAL A 59 5.98 9.70 -7.17
N THR A 60 4.83 9.74 -6.49
CA THR A 60 3.57 10.24 -7.06
C THR A 60 2.96 11.34 -6.19
N PRO A 61 2.08 12.19 -6.73
CA PRO A 61 1.34 13.18 -5.94
C PRO A 61 0.22 12.50 -5.14
N GLY A 62 0.58 11.86 -4.03
CA GLY A 62 -0.32 11.10 -3.16
C GLY A 62 -0.42 9.61 -3.51
N ALA A 63 -1.17 8.85 -2.69
CA ALA A 63 -1.28 7.40 -2.80
C ALA A 63 -2.27 6.92 -3.89
N LYS A 64 -3.31 7.70 -4.20
CA LYS A 64 -4.32 7.30 -5.20
C LYS A 64 -3.74 6.97 -6.58
N PRO A 65 -2.82 7.78 -7.15
CA PRO A 65 -2.17 7.44 -8.40
C PRO A 65 -1.38 6.13 -8.35
N ILE A 66 -0.81 5.77 -7.19
CA ILE A 66 -0.09 4.51 -7.02
C ILE A 66 -1.03 3.33 -7.24
N MET A 67 -2.21 3.34 -6.61
CA MET A 67 -3.23 2.29 -6.79
C MET A 67 -3.64 2.16 -8.26
N PHE A 68 -3.91 3.29 -8.91
CA PHE A 68 -4.33 3.31 -10.30
C PHE A 68 -3.24 2.77 -11.24
N PHE A 69 -2.02 3.28 -11.12
CA PHE A 69 -0.92 2.87 -12.00
C PHE A 69 -0.46 1.44 -11.76
N SER A 70 -0.43 0.99 -10.50
CA SER A 70 -0.05 -0.39 -10.19
C SER A 70 -1.05 -1.38 -10.78
N LEU A 71 -2.35 -1.15 -10.61
CA LEU A 71 -3.37 -2.01 -11.16
C LEU A 71 -3.36 -2.00 -12.70
N LEU A 72 -3.23 -0.82 -13.34
CA LEU A 72 -3.12 -0.73 -14.80
C LEU A 72 -1.88 -1.46 -15.36
N ALA A 73 -0.78 -1.46 -14.63
CA ALA A 73 0.46 -2.08 -15.09
C ALA A 73 0.48 -3.60 -14.91
N LEU A 74 -0.26 -4.13 -13.93
CA LEU A 74 -0.12 -5.51 -13.46
C LEU A 74 -1.32 -6.40 -13.78
N ILE A 75 -2.50 -5.81 -14.03
CA ILE A 75 -3.77 -6.53 -14.11
C ILE A 75 -4.40 -6.38 -15.50
N ASN A 76 -4.92 -7.48 -16.00
CA ASN A 76 -5.65 -7.53 -17.26
C ASN A 76 -7.17 -7.70 -17.03
N PRO A 77 -8.02 -7.33 -17.98
CA PRO A 77 -9.44 -7.65 -17.93
C PRO A 77 -9.68 -9.14 -17.71
N GLY A 78 -10.51 -9.47 -16.71
CA GLY A 78 -10.85 -10.84 -16.34
C GLY A 78 -9.95 -11.47 -15.26
N ASP A 79 -8.81 -10.86 -14.91
CA ASP A 79 -8.04 -11.23 -13.71
C ASP A 79 -8.87 -10.94 -12.44
N GLU A 80 -8.61 -11.67 -11.37
CA GLU A 80 -9.22 -11.44 -10.06
C GLU A 80 -8.25 -10.68 -9.16
N VAL A 81 -8.78 -9.62 -8.50
CA VAL A 81 -8.04 -8.85 -7.51
C VAL A 81 -8.79 -8.90 -6.18
N MET A 82 -8.12 -9.42 -5.16
CA MET A 82 -8.65 -9.46 -3.79
C MET A 82 -8.37 -8.15 -3.07
N TYR A 83 -9.34 -7.64 -2.32
CA TYR A 83 -9.22 -6.39 -1.56
C TYR A 83 -10.04 -6.45 -0.26
N PRO A 84 -9.67 -5.67 0.80
CA PRO A 84 -10.36 -5.71 2.10
C PRO A 84 -11.76 -5.08 2.03
N ASN A 85 -12.73 -5.68 2.71
CA ASN A 85 -14.07 -5.13 2.87
C ASN A 85 -14.53 -5.23 4.36
N PRO A 86 -14.78 -4.10 5.06
CA PRO A 86 -14.74 -2.72 4.55
C PRO A 86 -13.33 -2.31 4.12
N GLY A 87 -13.23 -1.35 3.19
CA GLY A 87 -11.96 -0.90 2.64
C GLY A 87 -12.04 0.47 1.98
N PHE A 88 -10.90 0.97 1.55
CA PHE A 88 -10.84 2.24 0.85
C PHE A 88 -11.52 2.12 -0.53
N PRO A 89 -12.53 2.95 -0.86
CA PRO A 89 -13.40 2.75 -2.03
C PRO A 89 -12.66 2.74 -3.38
N ILE A 90 -11.44 3.28 -3.45
CA ILE A 90 -10.66 3.31 -4.68
C ILE A 90 -10.27 1.91 -5.16
N TYR A 91 -10.10 0.95 -4.26
CA TYR A 91 -9.69 -0.40 -4.65
C TYR A 91 -10.69 -1.01 -5.63
N GLU A 92 -11.95 -1.14 -5.21
CA GLU A 92 -13.02 -1.68 -6.04
C GLU A 92 -13.24 -0.84 -7.31
N SER A 93 -13.20 0.49 -7.17
CA SER A 93 -13.43 1.40 -8.29
C SER A 93 -12.40 1.21 -9.40
N VAL A 94 -11.11 1.09 -9.07
CA VAL A 94 -10.06 0.91 -10.08
C VAL A 94 -10.09 -0.50 -10.64
N ILE A 95 -10.30 -1.53 -9.82
CA ILE A 95 -10.43 -2.93 -10.27
C ILE A 95 -11.53 -3.04 -11.33
N ASN A 96 -12.70 -2.48 -11.04
CA ASN A 96 -13.83 -2.50 -11.98
C ASN A 96 -13.55 -1.65 -13.24
N PHE A 97 -12.89 -0.49 -13.08
CA PHE A 97 -12.54 0.39 -14.20
C PHE A 97 -11.67 -0.31 -15.26
N ILE A 98 -10.70 -1.14 -14.82
CA ILE A 98 -9.81 -1.86 -15.72
C ILE A 98 -10.42 -3.16 -16.28
N GLY A 99 -11.68 -3.48 -15.91
CA GLY A 99 -12.36 -4.69 -16.36
C GLY A 99 -11.92 -5.98 -15.65
N ALA A 100 -11.24 -5.87 -14.52
CA ALA A 100 -10.91 -7.00 -13.66
C ALA A 100 -12.09 -7.35 -12.75
N ARG A 101 -12.06 -8.56 -12.17
CA ARG A 101 -13.05 -9.00 -11.19
C ARG A 101 -12.61 -8.61 -9.78
N SER A 102 -13.45 -7.81 -9.12
CA SER A 102 -13.27 -7.46 -7.72
C SER A 102 -13.70 -8.62 -6.81
N VAL A 103 -12.80 -9.05 -5.91
CA VAL A 103 -13.04 -10.13 -4.94
C VAL A 103 -12.83 -9.58 -3.54
N PRO A 104 -13.90 -9.10 -2.86
CA PRO A 104 -13.78 -8.59 -1.50
C PRO A 104 -13.52 -9.73 -0.52
N TYR A 105 -12.51 -9.58 0.35
CA TYR A 105 -12.38 -10.43 1.53
C TYR A 105 -12.86 -9.68 2.78
N PRO A 106 -13.77 -10.32 3.58
CA PRO A 106 -14.39 -9.62 4.69
C PRO A 106 -13.42 -9.47 5.86
N LEU A 107 -13.40 -8.26 6.43
CA LEU A 107 -12.79 -7.98 7.72
C LEU A 107 -13.86 -8.10 8.81
N ARG A 108 -13.54 -8.79 9.90
CA ARG A 108 -14.48 -9.14 10.95
C ARG A 108 -14.26 -8.30 12.21
N GLU A 109 -15.30 -7.61 12.69
CA GLU A 109 -15.22 -6.81 13.91
C GLU A 109 -14.84 -7.67 15.12
N GLU A 110 -15.37 -8.88 15.23
CA GLU A 110 -15.04 -9.85 16.28
C GLU A 110 -13.60 -10.37 16.23
N LYS A 111 -12.86 -10.06 15.15
CA LYS A 111 -11.43 -10.32 14.95
C LYS A 111 -10.61 -9.02 14.87
N GLU A 112 -11.07 -7.96 15.55
CA GLU A 112 -10.41 -6.64 15.53
C GLU A 112 -10.17 -6.10 14.11
N PHE A 113 -11.12 -6.38 13.22
CA PHE A 113 -11.05 -6.06 11.79
C PHE A 113 -9.89 -6.72 11.04
N SER A 114 -9.43 -7.88 11.50
CA SER A 114 -8.69 -8.81 10.66
C SER A 114 -9.64 -9.74 9.89
N PHE A 115 -9.12 -10.56 8.98
CA PHE A 115 -9.87 -11.55 8.22
C PHE A 115 -9.84 -12.93 8.89
N ASP A 116 -10.80 -13.78 8.51
CA ASP A 116 -10.72 -15.22 8.79
C ASP A 116 -9.81 -15.88 7.74
N VAL A 117 -8.78 -16.61 8.19
CA VAL A 117 -7.76 -17.18 7.30
C VAL A 117 -8.37 -18.22 6.35
N ASP A 118 -9.26 -19.08 6.84
CA ASP A 118 -9.86 -20.13 6.01
C ASP A 118 -10.82 -19.53 4.98
N GLU A 119 -11.63 -18.54 5.39
CA GLU A 119 -12.48 -17.77 4.50
C GLU A 119 -11.65 -17.05 3.43
N PHE A 120 -10.59 -16.36 3.83
CA PHE A 120 -9.67 -15.67 2.92
C PHE A 120 -9.06 -16.62 1.88
N LEU A 121 -8.52 -17.76 2.33
CA LEU A 121 -7.92 -18.75 1.44
C LEU A 121 -8.93 -19.36 0.47
N SER A 122 -10.20 -19.52 0.89
CA SER A 122 -11.28 -20.04 0.04
C SER A 122 -11.62 -19.11 -1.13
N LEU A 123 -11.33 -17.82 -1.03
CA LEU A 123 -11.54 -16.83 -2.09
C LEU A 123 -10.46 -16.85 -3.16
N VAL A 124 -9.30 -17.47 -2.88
CA VAL A 124 -8.19 -17.53 -3.83
C VAL A 124 -8.46 -18.57 -4.92
N THR A 125 -8.46 -18.14 -6.16
CA THR A 125 -8.63 -19.00 -7.33
C THR A 125 -7.38 -19.01 -8.23
N ASP A 126 -7.41 -19.75 -9.32
CA ASP A 126 -6.34 -19.73 -10.32
C ASP A 126 -6.35 -18.43 -11.17
N LYS A 127 -7.38 -17.60 -11.02
CA LYS A 127 -7.48 -16.28 -11.66
C LYS A 127 -7.03 -15.15 -10.74
N THR A 128 -6.81 -15.41 -9.46
CA THR A 128 -6.34 -14.42 -8.51
C THR A 128 -4.93 -13.98 -8.89
N LYS A 129 -4.80 -12.72 -9.29
CA LYS A 129 -3.53 -12.16 -9.77
C LYS A 129 -2.88 -11.22 -8.77
N LEU A 130 -3.68 -10.54 -7.97
CA LEU A 130 -3.20 -9.58 -6.99
C LEU A 130 -4.06 -9.57 -5.73
N ILE A 131 -3.41 -9.40 -4.58
CA ILE A 131 -4.04 -9.18 -3.28
C ILE A 131 -3.65 -7.80 -2.77
N ILE A 132 -4.62 -6.95 -2.47
CA ILE A 132 -4.40 -5.67 -1.80
C ILE A 132 -4.49 -5.89 -0.30
N LEU A 133 -3.44 -5.53 0.42
CA LEU A 133 -3.42 -5.44 1.89
C LEU A 133 -3.42 -3.97 2.28
N ASN A 134 -4.23 -3.59 3.26
CA ASN A 134 -4.19 -2.26 3.86
C ASN A 134 -4.08 -2.41 5.38
N THR A 135 -2.91 -2.10 5.91
CA THR A 135 -2.62 -2.25 7.35
C THR A 135 -1.57 -1.22 7.80
N PRO A 136 -1.87 -0.34 8.77
CA PRO A 136 -3.17 -0.14 9.43
C PRO A 136 -4.30 0.20 8.47
N GLN A 137 -5.48 -0.32 8.74
CA GLN A 137 -6.59 -0.37 7.79
C GLN A 137 -7.43 0.91 7.80
N ASN A 138 -7.79 1.39 6.62
CA ASN A 138 -8.78 2.45 6.44
C ASN A 138 -10.10 1.83 5.93
N PRO A 139 -11.25 1.98 6.62
CA PRO A 139 -11.52 2.96 7.71
C PRO A 139 -11.49 2.39 9.13
N THR A 140 -11.19 1.12 9.34
CA THR A 140 -11.46 0.44 10.63
C THR A 140 -10.38 0.66 11.69
N GLY A 141 -9.15 0.99 11.28
CA GLY A 141 -7.99 1.04 12.16
C GLY A 141 -7.43 -0.34 12.53
N GLY A 142 -7.99 -1.42 12.00
CA GLY A 142 -7.54 -2.78 12.25
C GLY A 142 -6.11 -3.02 11.76
N ILE A 143 -5.42 -3.94 12.42
CA ILE A 143 -4.03 -4.28 12.15
C ILE A 143 -3.92 -5.78 11.90
N LEU A 144 -3.32 -6.17 10.78
CA LEU A 144 -3.06 -7.58 10.50
C LEU A 144 -1.91 -8.08 11.37
N THR A 145 -2.06 -9.29 11.91
CA THR A 145 -1.01 -9.91 12.70
C THR A 145 0.11 -10.46 11.81
N LYS A 146 1.28 -10.71 12.41
CA LYS A 146 2.37 -11.39 11.71
C LYS A 146 1.92 -12.74 11.14
N SER A 147 1.15 -13.51 11.92
CA SER A 147 0.61 -14.80 11.47
C SER A 147 -0.30 -14.67 10.27
N ASP A 148 -1.15 -13.64 10.21
CA ASP A 148 -2.01 -13.37 9.06
C ASP A 148 -1.19 -13.07 7.81
N LEU A 149 -0.17 -12.19 7.95
CA LEU A 149 0.72 -11.82 6.86
C LEU A 149 1.55 -13.01 6.36
N GLU A 150 2.02 -13.88 7.25
CA GLU A 150 2.73 -15.11 6.87
C GLU A 150 1.84 -16.05 6.04
N LYS A 151 0.56 -16.19 6.39
CA LYS A 151 -0.40 -16.99 5.61
C LYS A 151 -0.67 -16.41 4.23
N VAL A 152 -0.82 -15.08 4.15
CA VAL A 152 -0.96 -14.40 2.85
C VAL A 152 0.30 -14.58 2.01
N ALA A 153 1.49 -14.43 2.58
CA ALA A 153 2.75 -14.62 1.87
C ALA A 153 2.91 -16.07 1.37
N GLU A 154 2.56 -17.06 2.18
CA GLU A 154 2.61 -18.49 1.79
C GLU A 154 1.76 -18.77 0.55
N ILE A 155 0.49 -18.32 0.54
CA ILE A 155 -0.39 -18.56 -0.60
C ILE A 155 0.03 -17.74 -1.83
N ALA A 156 0.50 -16.50 -1.64
CA ALA A 156 0.97 -15.65 -2.72
C ALA A 156 2.18 -16.26 -3.43
N LEU A 157 3.16 -16.75 -2.67
CA LEU A 157 4.32 -17.46 -3.23
C LEU A 157 3.92 -18.75 -3.95
N LYS A 158 3.01 -19.55 -3.36
CA LYS A 158 2.56 -20.81 -3.94
C LYS A 158 1.82 -20.64 -5.27
N LYS A 159 1.07 -19.53 -5.42
CA LYS A 159 0.19 -19.27 -6.56
C LYS A 159 0.73 -18.20 -7.51
N ASP A 160 1.92 -17.65 -7.27
CA ASP A 160 2.50 -16.53 -8.04
C ASP A 160 1.57 -15.29 -8.07
N ILE A 161 1.05 -14.93 -6.88
CA ILE A 161 0.16 -13.79 -6.70
C ILE A 161 0.95 -12.58 -6.23
N ILE A 162 0.69 -11.42 -6.82
CA ILE A 162 1.31 -10.14 -6.42
C ILE A 162 0.62 -9.61 -5.17
N ILE A 163 1.40 -9.11 -4.20
CA ILE A 163 0.89 -8.40 -3.04
C ILE A 163 1.12 -6.90 -3.23
N LEU A 164 0.05 -6.11 -3.15
CA LEU A 164 0.08 -4.66 -3.08
C LEU A 164 -0.22 -4.23 -1.64
N SER A 165 0.83 -3.81 -0.92
CA SER A 165 0.70 -3.36 0.47
C SER A 165 0.49 -1.86 0.54
N ASP A 166 -0.69 -1.44 1.00
CA ASP A 166 -1.01 -0.05 1.29
C ASP A 166 -0.70 0.25 2.76
N GLU A 167 0.39 0.97 2.97
CA GLU A 167 0.96 1.26 4.28
C GLU A 167 0.89 2.75 4.64
N VAL A 168 -0.09 3.48 4.10
CA VAL A 168 -0.23 4.94 4.31
C VAL A 168 -0.22 5.32 5.80
N TYR A 169 -0.75 4.46 6.67
CA TYR A 169 -0.85 4.70 8.11
C TYR A 169 0.20 3.97 8.95
N LEU A 170 1.26 3.42 8.34
CA LEU A 170 2.26 2.60 9.01
C LEU A 170 2.88 3.25 10.27
N ASN A 171 3.03 4.57 10.27
CA ASN A 171 3.62 5.33 11.38
C ASN A 171 2.57 5.91 12.35
N ILE A 172 1.28 5.62 12.17
CA ILE A 172 0.18 6.12 13.01
C ILE A 172 -0.42 4.95 13.77
N ILE A 173 0.30 4.46 14.78
CA ILE A 173 -0.10 3.34 15.63
C ILE A 173 -0.01 3.81 17.07
N TYR A 174 -1.10 3.68 17.85
CA TYR A 174 -1.22 4.18 19.22
C TYR A 174 -0.66 3.23 20.27
N GLU A 175 -0.53 1.95 19.96
CA GLU A 175 0.09 0.94 20.83
C GLU A 175 1.36 0.40 20.18
N LEU A 176 2.36 0.05 21.02
CA LEU A 176 3.61 -0.59 20.57
C LEU A 176 3.34 -2.03 20.08
N HIS A 177 2.58 -2.17 19.04
CA HIS A 177 2.60 -3.38 18.24
C HIS A 177 3.89 -3.34 17.44
N LEU A 178 4.90 -4.05 17.93
CA LEU A 178 6.19 -4.20 17.26
C LEU A 178 5.97 -4.81 15.88
N TRP A 179 5.90 -3.96 14.89
CA TRP A 179 5.81 -4.36 13.50
C TRP A 179 7.13 -4.97 13.03
N ILE A 180 6.98 -6.14 12.52
CA ILE A 180 7.84 -6.95 11.67
C ILE A 180 9.15 -6.24 11.26
N LYS A 181 10.21 -6.69 11.88
CA LYS A 181 11.54 -6.69 11.27
C LYS A 181 11.63 -7.81 10.25
#